data_e58024c18179e98289b673e66e93b498
#
_entry.id   e58024c18179e98289b673e66e93b498
#
_cell.length_a   1.000
_cell.length_b   1.000
_cell.length_c   1.000
_cell.angle_alpha   90.00
_cell.angle_beta   90.00
_cell.angle_gamma   90.00
#
_symmetry.space_group_name_H-M   'P 1'
#
loop_
_entity.id
_entity.type
_entity.pdbx_description
1 polymer ?
#
loop_
_entity_poly.entity_id
_entity_poly.type
_entity_poly.pdbx_seq_one_letter_code
_entity_poly.pdbx_strand_id
1 'polypeptide(L)'
;TELSAQKDQLSAQQERLQREQLTLADERQDRVKVIDELDLERQTKNEEYSRLERDRERLQTLLAELQRQVTELDGDAFAQARGNLPMPLSGRVRHAFGSPRADGRLRWHGIDIAATEGSPVTAIYRGRVIFADWLRGFGLLTILDHGGSYMTLYGHADVLYKNVGDSVESGEIIAGAGNSGGTRNTGIYFX
;
A
#
# COMPACT_ATOMS: atom_id res chain seq x y z
N THR A 1 -29.40 14.96 -69.10
CA THR A 1 -29.18 13.69 -69.75
C THR A 1 -27.93 13.04 -69.12
N GLU A 2 -27.04 12.38 -69.85
CA GLU A 2 -25.91 11.62 -69.31
C GLU A 2 -24.93 12.48 -68.49
N LEU A 3 -24.65 13.68 -68.96
CA LEU A 3 -23.73 14.65 -68.31
C LEU A 3 -24.32 15.13 -66.97
N SER A 4 -25.62 15.31 -66.83
CA SER A 4 -26.29 15.72 -65.62
C SER A 4 -26.21 14.61 -64.56
N ALA A 5 -26.45 13.35 -64.95
CA ALA A 5 -26.34 12.20 -64.04
C ALA A 5 -24.91 12.01 -63.52
N GLN A 6 -23.89 12.19 -64.36
CA GLN A 6 -22.48 12.14 -63.93
C GLN A 6 -22.12 13.24 -62.95
N LYS A 7 -22.62 14.47 -63.14
CA LYS A 7 -22.42 15.60 -62.22
C LYS A 7 -23.05 15.33 -60.86
N ASP A 8 -24.27 14.81 -60.84
CA ASP A 8 -24.99 14.48 -59.60
C ASP A 8 -24.26 13.36 -58.86
N GLN A 9 -23.76 12.33 -59.56
CA GLN A 9 -22.98 11.24 -58.98
C GLN A 9 -21.65 11.76 -58.37
N LEU A 10 -20.95 12.65 -59.05
CA LEU A 10 -19.70 13.25 -58.59
C LEU A 10 -19.97 14.10 -57.32
N SER A 11 -21.02 14.92 -57.31
CA SER A 11 -21.42 15.69 -56.16
C SER A 11 -21.72 14.81 -54.94
N ALA A 12 -22.48 13.71 -55.13
CA ALA A 12 -22.79 12.75 -54.07
C ALA A 12 -21.53 12.08 -53.53
N GLN A 13 -20.57 11.73 -54.40
CA GLN A 13 -19.27 11.17 -53.96
C GLN A 13 -18.47 12.20 -53.17
N GLN A 14 -18.42 13.47 -53.57
CA GLN A 14 -17.72 14.52 -52.83
C GLN A 14 -18.31 14.72 -51.44
N GLU A 15 -19.64 14.74 -51.32
CA GLU A 15 -20.33 14.89 -50.04
C GLU A 15 -20.02 13.68 -49.10
N ARG A 16 -19.99 12.49 -49.67
CA ARG A 16 -19.66 11.28 -48.93
C ARG A 16 -18.21 11.34 -48.38
N LEU A 17 -17.26 11.68 -49.23
CA LEU A 17 -15.85 11.81 -48.83
C LEU A 17 -15.68 12.87 -47.78
N GLN A 18 -16.39 13.99 -47.90
CA GLN A 18 -16.33 15.06 -46.88
C GLN A 18 -16.85 14.60 -45.53
N ARG A 19 -17.96 13.85 -45.51
CA ARG A 19 -18.53 13.26 -44.28
C ARG A 19 -17.53 12.26 -43.65
N GLU A 20 -16.96 11.37 -44.47
CA GLU A 20 -15.96 10.39 -44.01
C GLU A 20 -14.74 11.10 -43.41
N GLN A 21 -14.26 12.18 -44.03
CA GLN A 21 -13.14 12.98 -43.50
C GLN A 21 -13.46 13.61 -42.12
N LEU A 22 -14.67 14.15 -41.95
CA LEU A 22 -15.12 14.70 -40.69
C LEU A 22 -15.19 13.64 -39.60
N THR A 23 -15.79 12.48 -39.93
CA THR A 23 -15.86 11.34 -38.98
C THR A 23 -14.46 10.89 -38.54
N LEU A 24 -13.54 10.74 -39.49
CA LEU A 24 -12.16 10.36 -39.20
C LEU A 24 -11.44 11.40 -38.34
N ALA A 25 -11.71 12.68 -38.56
CA ALA A 25 -11.13 13.76 -37.74
C ALA A 25 -11.62 13.67 -36.29
N ASP A 26 -12.93 13.45 -36.10
CA ASP A 26 -13.54 13.28 -34.77
C ASP A 26 -12.97 12.04 -34.07
N GLU A 27 -12.92 10.90 -34.76
CA GLU A 27 -12.34 9.67 -34.21
C GLU A 27 -10.87 9.85 -33.79
N ARG A 28 -10.10 10.57 -34.61
CA ARG A 28 -8.69 10.89 -34.26
C ARG A 28 -8.61 11.75 -33.01
N GLN A 29 -9.48 12.74 -32.90
CA GLN A 29 -9.50 13.63 -31.72
C GLN A 29 -9.89 12.85 -30.46
N ASP A 30 -10.87 11.97 -30.54
CA ASP A 30 -11.26 11.13 -29.40
C ASP A 30 -10.14 10.16 -29.00
N ARG A 31 -9.45 9.55 -29.96
CA ARG A 31 -8.28 8.71 -29.66
C ARG A 31 -7.18 9.50 -28.94
N VAL A 32 -6.91 10.73 -29.36
CA VAL A 32 -5.92 11.58 -28.68
C VAL A 32 -6.32 11.81 -27.22
N LYS A 33 -7.59 12.15 -26.95
CA LYS A 33 -8.08 12.33 -25.57
C LYS A 33 -7.88 11.08 -24.72
N VAL A 34 -8.24 9.91 -25.23
CA VAL A 34 -8.06 8.64 -24.53
C VAL A 34 -6.58 8.35 -24.26
N ILE A 35 -5.70 8.62 -25.21
CA ILE A 35 -4.24 8.46 -25.04
C ILE A 35 -3.76 9.39 -23.93
N ASP A 36 -4.14 10.66 -23.95
CA ASP A 36 -3.74 11.62 -22.92
C ASP A 36 -4.21 11.22 -21.52
N GLU A 37 -5.46 10.73 -21.40
CA GLU A 37 -6.00 10.22 -20.14
C GLU A 37 -5.22 8.99 -19.63
N LEU A 38 -4.92 8.05 -20.52
CA LEU A 38 -4.15 6.84 -20.19
C LEU A 38 -2.71 7.19 -19.78
N ASP A 39 -2.08 8.15 -20.44
CA ASP A 39 -0.73 8.59 -20.10
C ASP A 39 -0.71 9.27 -18.72
N LEU A 40 -1.70 10.09 -18.40
CA LEU A 40 -1.83 10.69 -17.07
C LEU A 40 -2.03 9.62 -15.99
N GLU A 41 -2.91 8.66 -16.23
CA GLU A 41 -3.13 7.54 -15.31
C GLU A 41 -1.83 6.73 -15.11
N ARG A 42 -1.12 6.44 -16.19
CA ARG A 42 0.16 5.73 -16.14
C ARG A 42 1.20 6.48 -15.32
N GLN A 43 1.30 7.81 -15.50
CA GLN A 43 2.22 8.64 -14.72
C GLN A 43 1.88 8.58 -13.23
N THR A 44 0.62 8.76 -12.87
CA THR A 44 0.15 8.72 -11.48
C THR A 44 0.48 7.36 -10.83
N LYS A 45 0.23 6.26 -11.53
CA LYS A 45 0.53 4.92 -11.03
C LYS A 45 2.02 4.67 -10.89
N ASN A 46 2.84 5.18 -11.79
CA ASN A 46 4.31 5.07 -11.70
C ASN A 46 4.85 5.86 -10.50
N GLU A 47 4.30 7.04 -10.22
CA GLU A 47 4.67 7.82 -9.04
C GLU A 47 4.31 7.09 -7.75
N GLU A 48 3.11 6.52 -7.68
CA GLU A 48 2.66 5.70 -6.54
C GLU A 48 3.58 4.50 -6.34
N TYR A 49 3.89 3.76 -7.40
CA TYR A 49 4.82 2.63 -7.36
C TYR A 49 6.19 3.05 -6.81
N SER A 50 6.75 4.14 -7.35
CA SER A 50 8.06 4.65 -6.92
C SER A 50 8.05 5.08 -5.44
N ARG A 51 6.94 5.66 -4.98
CA ARG A 51 6.76 6.02 -3.56
C ARG A 51 6.78 4.77 -2.68
N LEU A 52 5.98 3.76 -3.02
CA LEU A 52 5.90 2.51 -2.25
C LEU A 52 7.26 1.79 -2.19
N GLU A 53 8.02 1.80 -3.27
CA GLU A 53 9.37 1.23 -3.30
C GLU A 53 10.30 1.96 -2.34
N ARG A 54 10.32 3.29 -2.37
CA ARG A 54 11.15 4.09 -1.45
C ARG A 54 10.76 3.89 0.01
N ASP A 55 9.47 3.79 0.31
CA ASP A 55 8.99 3.56 1.68
C ASP A 55 9.40 2.16 2.17
N ARG A 56 9.33 1.17 1.31
CA ARG A 56 9.84 -0.19 1.58
C ARG A 56 11.34 -0.18 1.89
N GLU A 57 12.14 0.50 1.06
CA GLU A 57 13.60 0.62 1.27
C GLU A 57 13.94 1.29 2.60
N ARG A 58 13.21 2.34 2.97
CA ARG A 58 13.39 3.02 4.27
C ARG A 58 13.15 2.06 5.43
N LEU A 59 12.06 1.29 5.36
CA LEU A 59 11.75 0.30 6.40
C LEU A 59 12.85 -0.76 6.48
N GLN A 60 13.30 -1.29 5.36
CA GLN A 60 14.38 -2.29 5.33
C GLN A 60 15.68 -1.76 5.95
N THR A 61 16.02 -0.50 5.65
CA THR A 61 17.21 0.15 6.21
C THR A 61 17.06 0.30 7.74
N LEU A 62 15.90 0.76 8.21
CA LEU A 62 15.62 0.88 9.64
C LEU A 62 15.72 -0.49 10.32
N LEU A 63 15.10 -1.53 9.78
CA LEU A 63 15.16 -2.88 10.36
C LEU A 63 16.59 -3.40 10.44
N ALA A 64 17.40 -3.20 9.39
CA ALA A 64 18.81 -3.62 9.40
C ALA A 64 19.62 -2.88 10.47
N GLU A 65 19.33 -1.60 10.72
CA GLU A 65 19.98 -0.82 11.76
C GLU A 65 19.56 -1.28 13.17
N LEU A 66 18.26 -1.50 13.36
CA LEU A 66 17.72 -2.00 14.64
C LEU A 66 18.26 -3.39 14.97
N GLN A 67 18.38 -4.29 13.97
CA GLN A 67 18.98 -5.62 14.17
C GLN A 67 20.40 -5.57 14.70
N ARG A 68 21.16 -4.53 14.38
CA ARG A 68 22.54 -4.35 14.91
C ARG A 68 22.55 -3.94 16.38
N GLN A 69 21.45 -3.37 16.87
CA GLN A 69 21.35 -2.85 18.24
C GLN A 69 20.72 -3.86 19.21
N VAL A 70 20.18 -4.95 18.69
CA VAL A 70 19.39 -5.93 19.46
C VAL A 70 20.29 -6.76 20.35
N THR A 71 19.89 -6.90 21.61
CA THR A 71 20.59 -7.65 22.65
C THR A 71 19.66 -8.69 23.29
N GLU A 72 20.14 -9.92 23.36
CA GLU A 72 19.79 -11.01 24.31
C GLU A 72 18.31 -11.17 24.78
N LEU A 73 17.38 -11.39 23.84
CA LEU A 73 16.12 -12.05 24.16
C LEU A 73 16.16 -13.49 23.61
N ASP A 74 15.42 -14.39 24.26
CA ASP A 74 15.37 -15.80 23.87
C ASP A 74 14.48 -15.98 22.62
N GLY A 75 15.05 -15.83 21.44
CA GLY A 75 14.34 -15.97 20.16
C GLY A 75 13.85 -17.39 19.88
N ASP A 76 14.41 -18.41 20.51
CA ASP A 76 13.96 -19.79 20.35
C ASP A 76 12.52 -19.95 20.90
N ALA A 77 12.19 -19.29 21.99
CA ALA A 77 10.85 -19.32 22.56
C ALA A 77 9.82 -18.65 21.64
N PHE A 78 10.18 -17.55 20.96
CA PHE A 78 9.32 -16.92 19.96
C PHE A 78 9.07 -17.86 18.76
N ALA A 79 10.15 -18.45 18.24
CA ALA A 79 10.05 -19.38 17.09
C ALA A 79 9.13 -20.57 17.39
N GLN A 80 9.17 -21.11 18.62
CA GLN A 80 8.31 -22.20 19.06
C GLN A 80 6.83 -21.82 19.15
N ALA A 81 6.51 -20.52 19.34
CA ALA A 81 5.14 -20.01 19.38
C ALA A 81 4.47 -19.92 17.98
N ARG A 82 5.21 -20.24 16.93
CA ARG A 82 4.71 -20.17 15.54
C ARG A 82 3.43 -21.01 15.39
N GLY A 83 2.40 -20.40 14.83
CA GLY A 83 1.07 -21.00 14.65
C GLY A 83 0.12 -20.81 15.83
N ASN A 84 0.63 -20.35 16.99
CA ASN A 84 -0.15 -20.12 18.20
C ASN A 84 -0.16 -18.64 18.64
N LEU A 85 0.41 -17.76 17.84
CA LEU A 85 0.45 -16.32 18.15
C LEU A 85 -0.95 -15.70 17.97
N PRO A 86 -1.40 -14.85 18.92
CA PRO A 86 -2.68 -14.16 18.76
C PRO A 86 -2.61 -13.10 17.68
N MET A 87 -3.75 -12.67 17.18
CA MET A 87 -3.81 -11.49 16.30
C MET A 87 -3.61 -10.22 17.13
N PRO A 88 -2.89 -9.22 16.59
CA PRO A 88 -2.64 -7.98 17.33
C PRO A 88 -3.88 -7.11 17.54
N LEU A 89 -4.94 -7.40 16.80
CA LEU A 89 -6.16 -6.61 16.76
C LEU A 89 -7.31 -7.49 16.27
N SER A 90 -8.49 -7.33 16.89
CA SER A 90 -9.72 -7.96 16.39
C SER A 90 -10.27 -7.15 15.23
N GLY A 91 -10.18 -7.69 14.01
CA GLY A 91 -10.62 -6.99 12.81
C GLY A 91 -10.54 -7.86 11.57
N ARG A 92 -11.14 -7.36 10.49
CA ARG A 92 -11.12 -8.08 9.20
C ARG A 92 -9.78 -7.79 8.49
N VAL A 93 -9.10 -8.81 8.06
CA VAL A 93 -7.90 -8.67 7.20
C VAL A 93 -8.35 -8.17 5.82
N ARG A 94 -7.94 -6.95 5.46
CA ARG A 94 -8.18 -6.34 4.15
C ARG A 94 -7.19 -6.86 3.11
N HIS A 95 -5.93 -6.90 3.50
CA HIS A 95 -4.84 -7.36 2.62
C HIS A 95 -4.01 -8.39 3.37
N ALA A 96 -3.93 -9.58 2.80
CA ALA A 96 -3.15 -10.69 3.35
C ALA A 96 -1.68 -10.59 2.90
N PHE A 97 -0.79 -11.19 3.66
CA PHE A 97 0.62 -11.35 3.29
C PHE A 97 0.73 -11.97 1.90
N GLY A 98 1.60 -11.41 1.06
CA GLY A 98 1.87 -11.90 -0.29
C GLY A 98 0.82 -11.50 -1.33
N SER A 99 -0.32 -10.90 -0.92
CA SER A 99 -1.34 -10.47 -1.87
C SER A 99 -0.82 -9.33 -2.77
N PRO A 100 -1.35 -9.20 -4.00
CA PRO A 100 -0.90 -8.15 -4.92
C PRO A 100 -1.16 -6.74 -4.39
N ARG A 101 -0.23 -5.82 -4.69
CA ARG A 101 -0.31 -4.39 -4.40
C ARG A 101 0.21 -3.63 -5.63
N ALA A 102 -0.27 -2.42 -5.88
CA ALA A 102 0.16 -1.59 -7.02
C ALA A 102 0.04 -2.35 -8.36
N ASP A 103 -1.16 -2.82 -8.66
CA ASP A 103 -1.49 -3.55 -9.90
C ASP A 103 -0.64 -4.82 -10.10
N GLY A 104 -0.23 -5.45 -9.00
CA GLY A 104 0.53 -6.70 -9.01
C GLY A 104 2.04 -6.52 -9.11
N ARG A 105 2.54 -5.30 -9.26
CA ARG A 105 3.99 -5.00 -9.32
C ARG A 105 4.68 -5.22 -7.97
N LEU A 106 3.95 -5.01 -6.89
CA LEU A 106 4.41 -5.22 -5.52
C LEU A 106 3.54 -6.25 -4.81
N ARG A 107 4.01 -6.73 -3.68
CA ARG A 107 3.22 -7.60 -2.79
C ARG A 107 3.24 -7.03 -1.38
N TRP A 108 2.19 -7.32 -0.63
CA TRP A 108 2.12 -6.98 0.78
C TRP A 108 3.10 -7.87 1.57
N HIS A 109 3.97 -7.24 2.35
CA HIS A 109 4.96 -7.93 3.22
C HIS A 109 4.47 -8.08 4.66
N GLY A 110 3.23 -7.72 4.92
CA GLY A 110 2.53 -7.88 6.16
C GLY A 110 1.05 -8.03 5.88
N ILE A 111 0.24 -7.86 6.91
CA ILE A 111 -1.22 -7.88 6.79
C ILE A 111 -1.78 -6.51 7.16
N ASP A 112 -2.86 -6.12 6.50
CA ASP A 112 -3.60 -4.89 6.80
C ASP A 112 -4.93 -5.30 7.44
N ILE A 113 -5.14 -4.91 8.69
CA ILE A 113 -6.30 -5.29 9.49
C ILE A 113 -7.18 -4.07 9.71
N ALA A 114 -8.44 -4.15 9.29
CA ALA A 114 -9.43 -3.09 9.47
C ALA A 114 -9.85 -2.98 10.94
N ALA A 115 -9.96 -1.76 11.44
CA ALA A 115 -10.44 -1.50 12.79
C ALA A 115 -11.04 -0.10 12.88
N THR A 116 -11.74 0.17 13.95
CA THR A 116 -12.18 1.53 14.32
C THR A 116 -10.98 2.29 14.89
N GLU A 117 -10.92 3.58 14.66
CA GLU A 117 -9.88 4.46 15.21
C GLU A 117 -9.81 4.32 16.73
N GLY A 118 -8.62 4.23 17.27
CA GLY A 118 -8.38 4.04 18.69
C GLY A 118 -8.56 2.60 19.19
N SER A 119 -8.99 1.66 18.35
CA SER A 119 -9.11 0.24 18.78
C SER A 119 -7.78 -0.26 19.35
N PRO A 120 -7.80 -1.00 20.48
CA PRO A 120 -6.55 -1.42 21.12
C PRO A 120 -5.77 -2.41 20.25
N VAL A 121 -4.51 -2.10 20.04
CA VAL A 121 -3.53 -2.94 19.35
C VAL A 121 -2.64 -3.56 20.41
N THR A 122 -2.52 -4.89 20.41
CA THR A 122 -1.78 -5.63 21.44
C THR A 122 -0.52 -6.28 20.87
N ALA A 123 0.49 -6.40 21.71
CA ALA A 123 1.70 -7.18 21.41
C ALA A 123 1.31 -8.66 21.24
N ILE A 124 1.69 -9.27 20.13
CA ILE A 124 1.37 -10.69 19.88
C ILE A 124 2.23 -11.63 20.73
N TYR A 125 3.32 -11.15 21.25
CA TYR A 125 4.27 -11.89 22.09
C TYR A 125 5.05 -10.91 22.96
N ARG A 126 5.63 -11.41 24.06
CA ARG A 126 6.53 -10.60 24.91
C ARG A 126 7.71 -10.10 24.09
N GLY A 127 8.18 -8.91 24.40
CA GLY A 127 9.32 -8.32 23.68
C GLY A 127 9.76 -7.00 24.25
N ARG A 128 10.69 -6.37 23.57
CA ARG A 128 11.18 -5.04 23.91
C ARG A 128 10.90 -4.08 22.77
N VAL A 129 10.42 -2.89 23.08
CA VAL A 129 10.20 -1.83 22.09
C VAL A 129 11.56 -1.32 21.62
N ILE A 130 11.88 -1.49 20.35
CA ILE A 130 13.12 -1.01 19.75
C ILE A 130 12.91 0.21 18.85
N PHE A 131 11.65 0.49 18.50
CA PHE A 131 11.28 1.68 17.74
C PHE A 131 9.86 2.08 18.13
N ALA A 132 9.62 3.38 18.33
CA ALA A 132 8.29 3.94 18.63
C ALA A 132 8.28 5.40 18.16
N ASP A 133 8.02 5.64 16.88
CA ASP A 133 8.04 6.97 16.30
C ASP A 133 7.35 6.96 14.93
N TRP A 134 7.34 8.12 14.26
CA TRP A 134 6.82 8.30 12.92
C TRP A 134 7.80 7.78 11.87
N LEU A 135 7.30 6.97 10.94
CA LEU A 135 8.06 6.55 9.77
C LEU A 135 7.24 6.83 8.50
N ARG A 136 7.81 7.55 7.56
CA ARG A 136 7.14 7.89 6.29
C ARG A 136 6.64 6.62 5.61
N GLY A 137 5.38 6.61 5.19
CA GLY A 137 4.72 5.48 4.54
C GLY A 137 4.08 4.49 5.51
N PHE A 138 4.49 4.50 6.80
CA PHE A 138 3.96 3.62 7.84
C PHE A 138 3.26 4.39 8.98
N GLY A 139 3.43 5.71 9.01
CA GLY A 139 2.83 6.55 10.05
C GLY A 139 3.47 6.33 11.42
N LEU A 140 2.70 6.46 12.47
CA LEU A 140 3.12 6.08 13.82
C LEU A 140 3.30 4.56 13.86
N LEU A 141 4.47 4.14 14.27
CA LEU A 141 4.97 2.77 14.14
C LEU A 141 5.64 2.32 15.42
N THR A 142 5.26 1.14 15.92
CA THR A 142 6.01 0.44 16.97
C THR A 142 6.66 -0.81 16.38
N ILE A 143 7.91 -1.07 16.75
CA ILE A 143 8.61 -2.32 16.43
C ILE A 143 9.04 -2.96 17.74
N LEU A 144 8.68 -4.24 17.90
CA LEU A 144 9.07 -5.08 19.03
C LEU A 144 10.14 -6.07 18.58
N ASP A 145 11.18 -6.19 19.38
CA ASP A 145 12.17 -7.27 19.31
C ASP A 145 11.75 -8.41 20.22
N HIS A 146 11.77 -9.64 19.71
CA HIS A 146 11.43 -10.86 20.45
C HIS A 146 12.65 -11.76 20.69
N GLY A 147 13.86 -11.31 20.26
CA GLY A 147 15.09 -12.08 20.30
C GLY A 147 15.28 -12.94 19.04
N GLY A 148 16.48 -13.49 18.85
CA GLY A 148 16.81 -14.35 17.71
C GLY A 148 16.59 -13.69 16.35
N SER A 149 16.68 -12.38 16.27
CA SER A 149 16.37 -11.56 15.06
C SER A 149 14.91 -11.57 14.65
N TYR A 150 13.99 -11.99 15.52
CA TYR A 150 12.55 -11.91 15.28
C TYR A 150 12.01 -10.56 15.74
N MET A 151 11.31 -9.88 14.86
CA MET A 151 10.68 -8.58 15.15
C MET A 151 9.24 -8.58 14.69
N THR A 152 8.39 -7.81 15.37
CA THR A 152 7.04 -7.51 14.89
C THR A 152 6.84 -6.00 14.78
N LEU A 153 6.05 -5.60 13.81
CA LEU A 153 5.88 -4.23 13.39
C LEU A 153 4.38 -3.90 13.37
N TYR A 154 4.02 -2.76 13.99
CA TYR A 154 2.63 -2.29 14.13
C TYR A 154 2.56 -0.85 13.62
N GLY A 155 2.13 -0.66 12.36
CA GLY A 155 2.11 0.65 11.68
C GLY A 155 0.70 1.19 11.45
N HIS A 156 0.63 2.45 11.08
CA HIS A 156 -0.58 3.25 10.86
C HIS A 156 -1.36 3.54 12.16
N ALA A 157 -0.71 3.44 13.30
CA ALA A 157 -1.32 3.74 14.59
C ALA A 157 -1.77 5.21 14.68
N ASP A 158 -2.81 5.47 15.46
CA ASP A 158 -3.21 6.82 15.85
C ASP A 158 -2.39 7.31 17.04
N VAL A 159 -2.10 6.42 17.97
CA VAL A 159 -1.35 6.74 19.21
C VAL A 159 -0.46 5.55 19.59
N LEU A 160 0.72 5.86 20.14
CA LEU A 160 1.64 4.87 20.71
C LEU A 160 1.62 5.01 22.22
N TYR A 161 1.50 3.88 22.95
CA TYR A 161 1.44 3.86 24.41
C TYR A 161 2.76 3.43 25.04
N LYS A 162 3.77 3.06 24.23
CA LYS A 162 5.05 2.54 24.70
C LYS A 162 6.19 3.35 24.08
N ASN A 163 7.28 3.44 24.80
CA ASN A 163 8.50 4.13 24.39
C ASN A 163 9.62 3.12 24.09
N VAL A 164 10.60 3.54 23.32
CA VAL A 164 11.81 2.72 23.05
C VAL A 164 12.47 2.33 24.37
N GLY A 165 12.76 1.04 24.51
CA GLY A 165 13.33 0.44 25.72
C GLY A 165 12.31 -0.24 26.61
N ASP A 166 11.02 0.06 26.49
CA ASP A 166 9.98 -0.58 27.31
C ASP A 166 9.89 -2.07 26.98
N SER A 167 9.72 -2.89 28.02
CA SER A 167 9.38 -4.31 27.88
C SER A 167 7.86 -4.44 27.86
N VAL A 168 7.34 -5.35 27.02
CA VAL A 168 5.90 -5.62 26.90
C VAL A 168 5.64 -7.11 26.99
N GLU A 169 4.49 -7.46 27.57
CA GLU A 169 4.01 -8.84 27.64
C GLU A 169 3.04 -9.15 26.48
N SER A 170 2.85 -10.44 26.20
CA SER A 170 1.86 -10.87 25.21
C SER A 170 0.46 -10.40 25.64
N GLY A 171 -0.30 -9.81 24.71
CA GLY A 171 -1.63 -9.24 24.98
C GLY A 171 -1.62 -7.83 25.56
N GLU A 172 -0.48 -7.27 25.88
CA GLU A 172 -0.37 -5.90 26.41
C GLU A 172 -0.68 -4.88 25.31
N ILE A 173 -1.47 -3.84 25.65
CA ILE A 173 -1.83 -2.78 24.70
C ILE A 173 -0.60 -1.90 24.45
N ILE A 174 -0.21 -1.76 23.19
CA ILE A 174 0.98 -1.00 22.77
C ILE A 174 0.64 0.23 21.94
N ALA A 175 -0.54 0.23 21.28
CA ALA A 175 -0.94 1.32 20.38
C ALA A 175 -2.46 1.35 20.23
N GLY A 176 -2.96 2.43 19.66
CA GLY A 176 -4.34 2.53 19.15
C GLY A 176 -4.32 2.49 17.62
N ALA A 177 -5.24 1.73 17.04
CA ALA A 177 -5.38 1.63 15.58
C ALA A 177 -5.72 3.00 14.97
N GLY A 178 -5.20 3.29 13.77
CA GLY A 178 -5.42 4.60 13.16
C GLY A 178 -5.34 4.56 11.64
N ASN A 179 -4.99 5.72 11.09
CA ASN A 179 -4.83 5.90 9.64
C ASN A 179 -3.61 6.77 9.31
N SER A 180 -2.65 6.86 10.23
CA SER A 180 -1.46 7.69 10.05
C SER A 180 -0.58 7.19 8.90
N GLY A 181 0.32 8.04 8.40
CA GLY A 181 1.24 7.68 7.31
C GLY A 181 0.64 7.77 5.92
N GLY A 182 -0.54 8.37 5.77
CA GLY A 182 -1.16 8.62 4.46
C GLY A 182 -2.01 7.47 3.94
N THR A 183 -2.38 6.52 4.79
CA THR A 183 -3.40 5.51 4.42
C THR A 183 -4.80 6.14 4.46
N ARG A 184 -5.69 5.69 3.58
CA ARG A 184 -7.09 6.16 3.55
C ARG A 184 -7.99 5.37 4.51
N ASN A 185 -7.53 4.24 4.95
CA ASN A 185 -8.34 3.28 5.72
C ASN A 185 -7.83 3.18 7.15
N THR A 186 -8.74 3.16 8.10
CA THR A 186 -8.40 3.00 9.52
C THR A 186 -8.17 1.52 9.85
N GLY A 187 -7.14 1.26 10.64
CA GLY A 187 -6.73 -0.09 11.05
C GLY A 187 -5.30 -0.13 11.51
N ILE A 188 -4.65 -1.27 11.30
CA ILE A 188 -3.23 -1.47 11.61
C ILE A 188 -2.55 -2.24 10.48
N TYR A 189 -1.34 -1.85 10.12
CA TYR A 189 -0.44 -2.66 9.30
C TYR A 189 0.42 -3.49 10.26
N PHE A 190 0.49 -4.81 10.03
CA PHE A 190 1.21 -5.74 10.90
C PHE A 190 2.16 -6.61 10.06
N UNK A 191 3.24 -6.64 10.46
CA UNK A 191 4.01 -7.29 9.93
C UNK A 191 4.71 -7.74 10.70
#